data_8fba2dba54ea27c09595d90e7dcd7bc5
#
_entry.id   8fba2dba54ea27c09595d90e7dcd7bc5
#
_cell.length_a   1.000
_cell.length_b   1.000
_cell.length_c   1.000
_cell.angle_alpha   90.00
_cell.angle_beta   90.00
_cell.angle_gamma   90.00
#
_symmetry.space_group_name_H-M   'P 1'
#
loop_
_entity.id
_entity.type
_entity.pdbx_description
1 polymer ?
#
loop_
_entity_poly.entity_id
_entity_poly.type
_entity_poly.pdbx_seq_one_letter_code
_entity_poly.pdbx_strand_id
1 'polypeptide(L)'
;MKSRFLFSAHSSDKKHISVERKFQYFTLIELLVVIAIIAILASMLLPALNKARERSRSSACLSNNKQILQAQMQYDNDFGGWIPIQVPAAGMGVSGYLLLYENNYLRGKIIHCNPNSEFYNFLDTQALWLAVTYAGIGCYNTEYDVGGFYSNNLDKLGTFSVSVQPDGWPKSVYYRLGRMRRPSGTPLTGDCASNATVPGWCGWGDVSVTGIFSMQHGQSGNMGMADGHAGSIGSGALKGLGFHYYLLRDSNLPISI
;
A
#
# COMPACT_ATOMS: atom_id res chain seq x y z
N MET A 1 18.03 45.11 -82.81
CA MET A 1 16.90 45.63 -82.06
C MET A 1 17.05 45.33 -80.58
N LYS A 2 17.47 46.29 -79.74
CA LYS A 2 17.65 46.17 -78.32
C LYS A 2 16.49 46.88 -77.62
N SER A 3 15.57 46.13 -76.95
CA SER A 3 14.53 46.73 -76.14
C SER A 3 15.00 46.75 -74.67
N ARG A 4 15.11 47.94 -74.13
CA ARG A 4 15.43 48.22 -72.72
C ARG A 4 14.11 48.21 -71.93
N PHE A 5 13.99 47.29 -71.01
CA PHE A 5 12.95 47.34 -69.92
C PHE A 5 13.50 48.17 -68.77
N LEU A 6 12.88 49.31 -68.49
CA LEU A 6 13.09 50.12 -67.31
C LEU A 6 12.23 49.55 -66.14
N PHE A 7 12.89 49.02 -65.13
CA PHE A 7 12.21 48.69 -63.88
C PHE A 7 12.17 49.89 -62.97
N SER A 8 10.97 50.43 -62.73
CA SER A 8 10.71 51.46 -61.74
C SER A 8 10.73 50.79 -60.33
N ALA A 9 11.69 51.19 -59.51
CA ALA A 9 11.76 50.78 -58.12
C ALA A 9 10.75 51.60 -57.31
N HIS A 10 9.71 50.97 -56.82
CA HIS A 10 8.76 51.51 -55.87
C HIS A 10 9.39 51.46 -54.48
N SER A 11 9.75 52.69 -53.97
CA SER A 11 10.26 52.85 -52.60
C SER A 11 9.11 52.65 -51.61
N SER A 12 9.07 51.51 -50.96
CA SER A 12 8.17 51.27 -49.85
C SER A 12 8.74 51.89 -48.56
N ASP A 13 8.12 52.96 -48.13
CA ASP A 13 8.43 53.65 -46.89
C ASP A 13 8.06 52.76 -45.68
N LYS A 14 9.01 52.01 -45.17
CA LYS A 14 8.84 51.24 -43.98
C LYS A 14 8.85 52.16 -42.76
N LYS A 15 7.67 52.48 -42.26
CA LYS A 15 7.47 53.17 -41.00
C LYS A 15 8.00 52.27 -39.90
N HIS A 16 9.19 52.55 -39.38
CA HIS A 16 9.74 51.86 -38.17
C HIS A 16 8.92 52.30 -36.96
N ILE A 17 8.06 51.42 -36.49
CA ILE A 17 7.40 51.58 -35.20
C ILE A 17 8.43 51.18 -34.13
N SER A 18 9.09 52.19 -33.55
CA SER A 18 9.93 51.98 -32.38
C SER A 18 9.03 51.76 -31.16
N VAL A 19 8.89 50.51 -30.73
CA VAL A 19 8.25 50.18 -29.46
C VAL A 19 9.27 50.46 -28.37
N GLU A 20 9.17 51.63 -27.73
CA GLU A 20 9.93 51.90 -26.51
C GLU A 20 9.50 50.94 -25.40
N ARG A 21 10.30 49.96 -25.15
CA ARG A 21 10.13 49.09 -23.95
C ARG A 21 10.55 49.89 -22.72
N LYS A 22 9.59 50.40 -21.96
CA LYS A 22 9.85 50.94 -20.62
C LYS A 22 10.32 49.79 -19.73
N PHE A 23 11.60 49.71 -19.42
CA PHE A 23 12.15 48.84 -18.41
C PHE A 23 11.69 49.39 -17.05
N GLN A 24 10.77 48.70 -16.40
CA GLN A 24 10.45 48.97 -15.01
C GLN A 24 11.58 48.38 -14.16
N TYR A 25 12.23 49.16 -13.39
CA TYR A 25 13.24 48.74 -12.43
C TYR A 25 12.53 48.15 -11.22
N PHE A 26 12.78 46.87 -10.98
CA PHE A 26 12.23 46.13 -9.85
C PHE A 26 13.10 46.41 -8.61
N THR A 27 12.49 46.81 -7.50
CA THR A 27 13.24 47.09 -6.28
C THR A 27 13.47 45.79 -5.47
N LEU A 28 14.56 45.74 -4.73
CA LEU A 28 14.83 44.63 -3.81
C LEU A 28 13.70 44.41 -2.78
N ILE A 29 13.08 45.52 -2.36
CA ILE A 29 11.98 45.48 -1.38
C ILE A 29 10.73 44.83 -1.99
N GLU A 30 10.37 45.14 -3.23
CA GLU A 30 9.23 44.54 -3.93
C GLU A 30 9.42 43.03 -4.07
N LEU A 31 10.64 42.58 -4.40
CA LEU A 31 10.93 41.14 -4.46
C LEU A 31 10.83 40.49 -3.08
N LEU A 32 11.39 41.15 -2.05
CA LEU A 32 11.43 40.61 -0.69
C LEU A 32 10.01 40.48 -0.10
N VAL A 33 9.13 41.45 -0.33
CA VAL A 33 7.74 41.38 0.13
C VAL A 33 6.98 40.25 -0.55
N VAL A 34 7.17 40.04 -1.86
CA VAL A 34 6.50 38.95 -2.58
C VAL A 34 6.92 37.58 -2.05
N ILE A 35 8.24 37.33 -1.86
CA ILE A 35 8.69 36.04 -1.31
C ILE A 35 8.24 35.83 0.14
N ALA A 36 8.13 36.90 0.94
CA ALA A 36 7.62 36.82 2.31
C ALA A 36 6.14 36.40 2.32
N ILE A 37 5.31 37.00 1.43
CA ILE A 37 3.89 36.60 1.32
C ILE A 37 3.78 35.15 0.84
N ILE A 38 4.55 34.74 -0.16
CA ILE A 38 4.56 33.35 -0.63
C ILE A 38 4.96 32.40 0.49
N ALA A 39 5.98 32.74 1.29
CA ALA A 39 6.43 31.91 2.41
C ALA A 39 5.34 31.74 3.49
N ILE A 40 4.62 32.83 3.81
CA ILE A 40 3.49 32.78 4.77
C ILE A 40 2.38 31.88 4.24
N LEU A 41 1.97 32.05 2.98
CA LEU A 41 0.91 31.23 2.38
C LEU A 41 1.34 29.77 2.28
N ALA A 42 2.57 29.48 1.86
CA ALA A 42 3.11 28.14 1.78
C ALA A 42 3.17 27.46 3.14
N SER A 43 3.55 28.17 4.21
CA SER A 43 3.63 27.61 5.56
C SER A 43 2.27 27.14 6.09
N MET A 44 1.18 27.76 5.69
CA MET A 44 -0.18 27.35 6.05
C MET A 44 -0.70 26.19 5.19
N LEU A 45 -0.27 26.11 3.92
CA LEU A 45 -0.71 25.08 2.98
C LEU A 45 -0.01 23.73 3.17
N LEU A 46 1.28 23.72 3.54
CA LEU A 46 2.06 22.49 3.69
C LEU A 46 1.47 21.48 4.67
N PRO A 47 1.02 21.86 5.89
CA PRO A 47 0.38 20.92 6.83
C PRO A 47 -0.92 20.32 6.27
N ALA A 48 -1.73 21.14 5.60
CA ALA A 48 -2.98 20.69 5.00
C ALA A 48 -2.75 19.71 3.83
N LEU A 49 -1.77 20.01 2.98
CA LEU A 49 -1.38 19.17 1.86
C LEU A 49 -0.85 17.81 2.34
N ASN A 50 -0.02 17.78 3.37
CA ASN A 50 0.49 16.54 3.95
C ASN A 50 -0.64 15.65 4.49
N LYS A 51 -1.62 16.23 5.19
CA LYS A 51 -2.81 15.50 5.66
C LYS A 51 -3.66 14.98 4.51
N ALA A 52 -3.87 15.78 3.46
CA ALA A 52 -4.62 15.36 2.28
C ALA A 52 -3.93 14.20 1.54
N ARG A 53 -2.60 14.29 1.37
CA ARG A 53 -1.79 13.24 0.76
C ARG A 53 -1.85 11.93 1.53
N GLU A 54 -1.80 12.01 2.87
CA GLU A 54 -1.89 10.80 3.71
C GLU A 54 -3.27 10.14 3.62
N ARG A 55 -4.35 10.93 3.62
CA ARG A 55 -5.72 10.41 3.41
C ARG A 55 -5.86 9.75 2.03
N SER A 56 -5.30 10.34 0.98
CA SER A 56 -5.31 9.75 -0.35
C SER A 56 -4.58 8.40 -0.39
N ARG A 57 -3.44 8.29 0.27
CA ARG A 57 -2.68 7.04 0.39
C ARG A 57 -3.48 5.98 1.14
N SER A 58 -4.09 6.33 2.26
CA SER A 58 -4.94 5.43 3.04
C SER A 58 -6.12 4.91 2.22
N SER A 59 -6.79 5.79 1.46
CA SER A 59 -7.90 5.39 0.57
C SER A 59 -7.46 4.45 -0.54
N ALA A 60 -6.30 4.70 -1.15
CA ALA A 60 -5.73 3.82 -2.16
C ALA A 60 -5.38 2.44 -1.58
N CYS A 61 -4.74 2.41 -0.40
CA CYS A 61 -4.40 1.19 0.29
C CYS A 61 -5.66 0.39 0.70
N LEU A 62 -6.71 1.07 1.16
CA LEU A 62 -8.00 0.45 1.45
C LEU A 62 -8.64 -0.16 0.20
N SER A 63 -8.56 0.53 -0.94
CA SER A 63 -9.03 -0.01 -2.23
C SER A 63 -8.24 -1.26 -2.63
N ASN A 64 -6.93 -1.26 -2.42
CA ASN A 64 -6.08 -2.42 -2.66
C ASN A 64 -6.47 -3.61 -1.77
N ASN A 65 -6.69 -3.40 -0.47
CA ASN A 65 -7.18 -4.43 0.44
C ASN A 65 -8.50 -5.06 -0.06
N LYS A 66 -9.44 -4.24 -0.55
CA LYS A 66 -10.71 -4.74 -1.11
C LYS A 66 -10.49 -5.60 -2.36
N GLN A 67 -9.58 -5.20 -3.25
CA GLN A 67 -9.25 -5.98 -4.45
C GLN A 67 -8.61 -7.32 -4.08
N ILE A 68 -7.74 -7.34 -3.08
CA ILE A 68 -7.13 -8.57 -2.57
C ILE A 68 -8.19 -9.51 -1.98
N LEU A 69 -9.11 -8.98 -1.17
CA LEU A 69 -10.23 -9.77 -0.63
C LEU A 69 -11.10 -10.37 -1.74
N GLN A 70 -11.43 -9.58 -2.77
CA GLN A 70 -12.20 -10.08 -3.92
C GLN A 70 -11.46 -11.22 -4.63
N ALA A 71 -10.15 -11.10 -4.84
CA ALA A 71 -9.34 -12.15 -5.42
C ALA A 71 -9.30 -13.41 -4.55
N GLN A 72 -9.18 -13.26 -3.23
CA GLN A 72 -9.24 -14.39 -2.30
C GLN A 72 -10.60 -15.08 -2.32
N MET A 73 -11.70 -14.32 -2.42
CA MET A 73 -13.05 -14.88 -2.51
C MET A 73 -13.30 -15.60 -3.84
N GLN A 74 -12.77 -15.08 -4.95
CA GLN A 74 -12.83 -15.77 -6.23
C GLN A 74 -12.05 -17.08 -6.18
N TYR A 75 -10.85 -17.06 -5.63
CA TYR A 75 -10.06 -18.26 -5.44
C TYR A 75 -10.76 -19.30 -4.54
N ASP A 76 -11.37 -18.87 -3.43
CA ASP A 76 -12.17 -19.71 -2.53
C ASP A 76 -13.30 -20.46 -3.28
N ASN A 77 -14.01 -19.75 -4.13
CA ASN A 77 -15.09 -20.33 -4.96
C ASN A 77 -14.55 -21.38 -5.95
N ASP A 78 -13.43 -21.12 -6.60
CA ASP A 78 -12.88 -21.98 -7.65
C ASP A 78 -12.13 -23.19 -7.07
N PHE A 79 -11.58 -23.07 -5.85
CA PHE A 79 -10.78 -24.10 -5.19
C PHE A 79 -11.48 -24.74 -3.99
N GLY A 80 -12.82 -24.85 -4.03
CA GLY A 80 -13.60 -25.65 -3.08
C GLY A 80 -13.59 -25.14 -1.64
N GLY A 81 -13.54 -23.83 -1.45
CA GLY A 81 -13.61 -23.19 -0.14
C GLY A 81 -12.27 -23.04 0.59
N TRP A 82 -11.16 -22.99 -0.15
CA TRP A 82 -9.82 -22.85 0.40
C TRP A 82 -9.13 -21.56 -0.02
N ILE A 83 -8.66 -20.78 0.95
CA ILE A 83 -7.84 -19.57 0.72
C ILE A 83 -6.39 -19.86 1.09
N PRO A 84 -5.42 -19.65 0.18
CA PRO A 84 -4.01 -19.82 0.50
C PRO A 84 -3.53 -18.61 1.34
N ILE A 85 -2.94 -18.90 2.49
CA ILE A 85 -2.36 -17.90 3.41
C ILE A 85 -0.84 -17.92 3.33
N GLN A 86 -0.27 -19.14 3.36
CA GLN A 86 1.16 -19.37 3.21
C GLN A 86 1.38 -20.59 2.32
N VAL A 87 2.36 -20.51 1.45
CA VAL A 87 2.76 -21.61 0.58
C VAL A 87 4.28 -21.76 0.55
N PRO A 88 4.83 -22.97 0.34
CA PRO A 88 6.24 -23.16 0.17
C PRO A 88 6.70 -22.59 -1.18
N ALA A 89 7.74 -21.75 -1.16
CA ALA A 89 8.46 -21.36 -2.36
C ALA A 89 9.90 -21.00 -2.02
N ALA A 90 10.85 -21.33 -2.89
CA ALA A 90 12.28 -21.05 -2.72
C ALA A 90 12.86 -21.50 -1.36
N GLY A 91 12.36 -22.61 -0.80
CA GLY A 91 12.83 -23.14 0.49
C GLY A 91 12.31 -22.41 1.72
N MET A 92 11.35 -21.52 1.58
CA MET A 92 10.73 -20.77 2.67
C MET A 92 9.20 -20.71 2.54
N GLY A 93 8.51 -20.33 3.62
CA GLY A 93 7.09 -20.00 3.58
C GLY A 93 6.89 -18.61 3.01
N VAL A 94 6.20 -18.50 1.90
CA VAL A 94 5.84 -17.22 1.27
C VAL A 94 4.34 -16.98 1.36
N SER A 95 3.90 -15.74 1.11
CA SER A 95 2.47 -15.42 1.11
C SER A 95 1.68 -16.26 0.11
N GLY A 96 0.49 -16.66 0.51
CA GLY A 96 -0.51 -17.23 -0.38
C GLY A 96 -0.88 -16.35 -1.59
N TYR A 97 -0.55 -15.07 -1.56
CA TYR A 97 -0.68 -14.19 -2.72
C TYR A 97 0.10 -14.69 -3.94
N LEU A 98 1.16 -15.47 -3.73
CA LEU A 98 1.88 -16.10 -4.84
C LEU A 98 0.92 -16.91 -5.72
N LEU A 99 0.10 -17.79 -5.13
CA LEU A 99 -0.88 -18.58 -5.88
C LEU A 99 -1.95 -17.70 -6.54
N LEU A 100 -2.34 -16.59 -5.91
CA LEU A 100 -3.30 -15.66 -6.51
C LEU A 100 -2.72 -14.96 -7.75
N TYR A 101 -1.43 -14.60 -7.74
CA TYR A 101 -0.74 -14.05 -8.91
C TYR A 101 -0.53 -15.10 -10.00
N GLU A 102 -0.02 -16.29 -9.67
CA GLU A 102 0.24 -17.38 -10.61
C GLU A 102 -1.04 -17.84 -11.32
N ASN A 103 -2.17 -17.83 -10.64
CA ASN A 103 -3.48 -18.18 -11.20
C ASN A 103 -4.27 -16.97 -11.73
N ASN A 104 -3.63 -15.81 -11.87
CA ASN A 104 -4.22 -14.58 -12.43
C ASN A 104 -5.43 -13.99 -11.68
N TYR A 105 -5.62 -14.30 -10.40
CA TYR A 105 -6.62 -13.62 -9.53
C TYR A 105 -6.13 -12.24 -9.09
N LEU A 106 -4.81 -12.07 -8.92
CA LEU A 106 -4.19 -10.77 -8.64
C LEU A 106 -3.33 -10.32 -9.82
N ARG A 107 -3.30 -9.01 -10.05
CA ARG A 107 -2.45 -8.37 -11.06
C ARG A 107 -1.96 -7.02 -10.56
N GLY A 108 -0.82 -6.57 -11.13
CA GLY A 108 -0.24 -5.27 -10.77
C GLY A 108 0.29 -5.23 -9.33
N LYS A 109 0.51 -4.04 -8.83
CA LYS A 109 1.26 -3.78 -7.58
C LYS A 109 0.36 -3.52 -6.37
N ILE A 110 -0.82 -4.13 -6.32
CA ILE A 110 -1.87 -3.85 -5.31
C ILE A 110 -1.53 -4.32 -3.89
N ILE A 111 -0.57 -5.24 -3.73
CA ILE A 111 -0.13 -5.72 -2.42
C ILE A 111 0.84 -4.77 -1.71
N HIS A 112 1.29 -3.72 -2.38
CA HIS A 112 2.23 -2.75 -1.81
C HIS A 112 1.52 -1.46 -1.39
N CYS A 113 1.51 -1.19 -0.10
CA CYS A 113 1.03 0.08 0.46
C CYS A 113 2.02 1.23 0.22
N ASN A 114 3.33 0.94 0.19
CA ASN A 114 4.38 1.92 -0.04
C ASN A 114 5.04 1.73 -1.42
N PRO A 115 4.82 2.65 -2.39
CA PRO A 115 5.43 2.55 -3.72
C PRO A 115 6.94 2.76 -3.72
N ASN A 116 7.52 3.25 -2.62
CA ASN A 116 8.97 3.44 -2.47
C ASN A 116 9.68 2.19 -1.91
N SER A 117 8.97 1.10 -1.68
CA SER A 117 9.58 -0.18 -1.30
C SER A 117 10.46 -0.69 -2.45
N GLU A 118 11.69 -1.08 -2.15
CA GLU A 118 12.59 -1.70 -3.14
C GLU A 118 11.99 -2.96 -3.76
N PHE A 119 11.14 -3.69 -3.02
CA PHE A 119 10.45 -4.89 -3.49
C PHE A 119 9.29 -4.61 -4.45
N TYR A 120 8.88 -3.36 -4.59
CA TYR A 120 7.80 -2.94 -5.48
C TYR A 120 8.05 -3.32 -6.95
N ASN A 121 9.30 -3.37 -7.37
CA ASN A 121 9.68 -3.68 -8.75
C ASN A 121 9.81 -5.19 -9.04
N PHE A 122 9.84 -6.05 -8.02
CA PHE A 122 10.00 -7.50 -8.21
C PHE A 122 8.74 -8.22 -8.73
N LEU A 123 7.56 -7.58 -8.69
CA LEU A 123 6.33 -8.14 -9.24
C LEU A 123 6.38 -8.41 -10.75
N ASP A 124 7.24 -7.69 -11.46
CA ASP A 124 7.41 -7.81 -12.92
C ASP A 124 8.60 -8.71 -13.29
N THR A 125 9.18 -9.42 -12.33
CA THR A 125 10.39 -10.23 -12.51
C THR A 125 10.16 -11.70 -12.17
N GLN A 126 11.16 -12.56 -12.44
CA GLN A 126 11.16 -13.96 -12.00
C GLN A 126 11.22 -14.14 -10.47
N ALA A 127 11.38 -13.06 -9.72
CA ALA A 127 11.42 -13.06 -8.26
C ALA A 127 10.06 -12.65 -7.63
N LEU A 128 8.95 -13.02 -8.24
CA LEU A 128 7.59 -12.75 -7.73
C LEU A 128 7.42 -13.17 -6.27
N TRP A 129 8.03 -14.27 -5.84
CA TRP A 129 7.99 -14.71 -4.45
C TRP A 129 8.60 -13.71 -3.46
N LEU A 130 9.64 -12.93 -3.86
CA LEU A 130 10.17 -11.84 -3.05
C LEU A 130 9.16 -10.70 -2.91
N ALA A 131 8.53 -10.30 -4.03
CA ALA A 131 7.55 -9.22 -4.01
C ALA A 131 6.37 -9.54 -3.09
N VAL A 132 5.83 -10.77 -3.15
CA VAL A 132 4.72 -11.20 -2.29
C VAL A 132 5.16 -11.45 -0.84
N THR A 133 6.45 -11.74 -0.60
CA THR A 133 7.01 -11.93 0.74
C THR A 133 7.18 -10.60 1.48
N TYR A 134 7.54 -9.54 0.78
CA TYR A 134 7.79 -8.22 1.37
C TYR A 134 6.71 -7.20 0.99
N ALA A 135 5.49 -7.67 0.88
CA ALA A 135 4.32 -6.83 0.62
C ALA A 135 3.98 -5.97 1.84
N GLY A 136 3.57 -4.73 1.61
CA GLY A 136 3.09 -3.84 2.68
C GLY A 136 1.65 -4.16 3.12
N ILE A 137 0.93 -4.99 2.36
CA ILE A 137 -0.36 -5.57 2.71
C ILE A 137 -0.16 -7.09 2.76
N GLY A 138 -0.30 -7.68 3.94
CA GLY A 138 -0.04 -9.10 4.17
C GLY A 138 -1.29 -9.88 4.53
N CYS A 139 -1.17 -11.22 4.47
CA CYS A 139 -2.18 -12.13 5.01
C CYS A 139 -2.06 -12.21 6.52
N TYR A 140 -3.20 -12.20 7.24
CA TYR A 140 -3.22 -12.65 8.62
C TYR A 140 -2.90 -14.14 8.66
N ASN A 141 -1.90 -14.55 9.44
CA ASN A 141 -1.43 -15.93 9.49
C ASN A 141 -1.46 -16.47 10.91
N THR A 142 -2.32 -17.44 11.14
CA THR A 142 -2.52 -18.08 12.46
C THR A 142 -1.29 -18.84 12.98
N GLU A 143 -0.36 -19.24 12.12
CA GLU A 143 0.91 -19.85 12.53
C GLU A 143 1.84 -18.84 13.22
N TYR A 144 1.67 -17.54 12.95
CA TYR A 144 2.42 -16.44 13.58
C TYR A 144 1.68 -15.85 14.79
N ASP A 145 0.60 -16.48 15.23
CA ASP A 145 -0.31 -15.95 16.24
C ASP A 145 -0.36 -16.82 17.50
N VAL A 146 0.71 -17.51 17.80
CA VAL A 146 0.80 -18.40 18.97
C VAL A 146 0.62 -17.62 20.27
N GLY A 147 -0.48 -17.90 21.00
CA GLY A 147 -0.85 -17.17 22.22
C GLY A 147 -1.53 -15.81 21.99
N GLY A 148 -1.79 -15.43 20.73
CA GLY A 148 -2.41 -14.17 20.35
C GLY A 148 -3.90 -14.24 20.04
N PHE A 149 -4.35 -13.38 19.13
CA PHE A 149 -5.76 -13.17 18.78
C PHE A 149 -6.52 -14.46 18.43
N TYR A 150 -5.99 -15.28 17.51
CA TYR A 150 -6.66 -16.48 17.03
C TYR A 150 -6.71 -17.57 18.11
N SER A 151 -5.57 -17.88 18.71
CA SER A 151 -5.45 -18.95 19.69
C SER A 151 -6.29 -18.70 20.95
N ASN A 152 -6.43 -17.42 21.34
CA ASN A 152 -7.23 -17.02 22.49
C ASN A 152 -8.74 -16.90 22.19
N ASN A 153 -9.16 -16.96 20.93
CA ASN A 153 -10.55 -16.78 20.50
C ASN A 153 -11.08 -17.94 19.62
N LEU A 154 -10.48 -19.11 19.68
CA LEU A 154 -10.87 -20.28 18.88
C LEU A 154 -12.36 -20.65 19.01
N ASP A 155 -12.91 -20.55 20.21
CA ASP A 155 -14.32 -20.79 20.51
C ASP A 155 -15.24 -19.81 19.77
N LYS A 156 -14.83 -18.56 19.60
CA LYS A 156 -15.58 -17.50 18.94
C LYS A 156 -15.36 -17.49 17.43
N LEU A 157 -14.13 -17.72 16.97
CA LEU A 157 -13.74 -17.58 15.57
C LEU A 157 -13.94 -18.87 14.76
N GLY A 158 -13.88 -20.06 15.43
CA GLY A 158 -13.93 -21.37 14.79
C GLY A 158 -12.56 -21.88 14.34
N THR A 159 -12.49 -23.16 14.02
CA THR A 159 -11.28 -23.87 13.58
C THR A 159 -11.17 -23.83 12.05
N PHE A 160 -10.90 -22.68 11.49
CA PHE A 160 -10.88 -22.47 10.04
C PHE A 160 -9.47 -22.63 9.42
N SER A 161 -8.42 -22.52 10.22
CA SER A 161 -7.03 -22.66 9.75
C SER A 161 -6.62 -24.12 9.66
N VAL A 162 -5.96 -24.47 8.57
CA VAL A 162 -5.41 -25.80 8.31
C VAL A 162 -3.97 -25.64 7.86
N SER A 163 -3.06 -26.23 8.64
CA SER A 163 -1.63 -26.31 8.30
C SER A 163 -1.32 -27.69 7.75
N VAL A 164 -0.65 -27.73 6.61
CA VAL A 164 -0.18 -28.96 5.97
C VAL A 164 1.34 -28.91 5.89
N GLN A 165 1.97 -29.94 6.43
CA GLN A 165 3.43 -30.10 6.43
C GLN A 165 3.77 -31.49 5.93
N PRO A 166 3.80 -31.72 4.61
CA PRO A 166 4.02 -33.05 4.07
C PRO A 166 5.41 -33.63 4.43
N ASP A 167 6.48 -32.82 4.34
CA ASP A 167 7.88 -33.28 4.46
C ASP A 167 8.79 -32.25 5.19
N GLY A 168 8.30 -31.61 6.25
CA GLY A 168 9.09 -30.66 7.04
C GLY A 168 8.74 -29.18 6.79
N TRP A 169 9.65 -28.28 7.12
CA TRP A 169 9.54 -26.84 6.86
C TRP A 169 9.89 -26.52 5.38
N PRO A 170 9.19 -25.60 4.72
CA PRO A 170 8.10 -24.75 5.21
C PRO A 170 6.71 -25.39 5.13
N LYS A 171 5.81 -24.95 6.03
CA LYS A 171 4.40 -25.37 6.04
C LYS A 171 3.58 -24.62 5.00
N SER A 172 2.52 -25.25 4.49
CA SER A 172 1.41 -24.59 3.82
C SER A 172 0.29 -24.29 4.82
N VAL A 173 -0.27 -23.08 4.74
CA VAL A 173 -1.41 -22.66 5.58
C VAL A 173 -2.56 -22.25 4.68
N TYR A 174 -3.70 -22.84 4.90
CA TYR A 174 -4.94 -22.55 4.18
C TYR A 174 -6.06 -22.22 5.17
N TYR A 175 -6.99 -21.35 4.76
CA TYR A 175 -8.20 -21.09 5.50
C TYR A 175 -9.42 -21.63 4.77
N ARG A 176 -10.39 -22.12 5.55
CA ARG A 176 -11.73 -22.50 5.08
C ARG A 176 -12.75 -21.49 5.59
N LEU A 177 -13.25 -20.61 4.71
CA LEU A 177 -14.21 -19.58 5.09
C LEU A 177 -15.48 -20.19 5.71
N GLY A 178 -15.97 -21.29 5.17
CA GLY A 178 -17.15 -22.00 5.68
C GLY A 178 -17.03 -22.55 7.12
N ARG A 179 -15.81 -22.55 7.69
CA ARG A 179 -15.58 -22.93 9.10
C ARG A 179 -15.44 -21.75 10.05
N MET A 180 -15.46 -20.51 9.52
CA MET A 180 -15.39 -19.31 10.32
C MET A 180 -16.73 -19.02 10.98
N ARG A 181 -16.75 -18.84 12.29
CA ARG A 181 -17.97 -18.49 13.05
C ARG A 181 -18.26 -17.00 13.05
N ARG A 182 -17.23 -16.16 12.89
CA ARG A 182 -17.33 -14.70 12.86
C ARG A 182 -16.50 -14.12 11.71
N PRO A 183 -16.93 -14.28 10.45
CA PRO A 183 -16.18 -13.75 9.29
C PRO A 183 -15.94 -12.24 9.36
N SER A 184 -16.90 -11.46 9.87
CA SER A 184 -16.77 -10.00 10.04
C SER A 184 -15.80 -9.57 11.13
N GLY A 185 -15.39 -10.47 11.99
CA GLY A 185 -14.39 -10.25 13.05
C GLY A 185 -13.09 -11.03 12.85
N THR A 186 -12.93 -11.70 11.70
CA THR A 186 -11.76 -12.50 11.37
C THR A 186 -10.97 -11.82 10.26
N PRO A 187 -9.77 -11.30 10.51
CA PRO A 187 -8.96 -10.67 9.48
C PRO A 187 -8.45 -11.69 8.47
N LEU A 188 -8.41 -11.30 7.19
CA LEU A 188 -7.73 -12.03 6.13
C LEU A 188 -6.50 -11.29 5.62
N THR A 189 -6.59 -9.96 5.50
CA THR A 189 -5.55 -9.12 4.95
C THR A 189 -5.41 -7.85 5.77
N GLY A 190 -4.28 -7.19 5.72
CA GLY A 190 -4.07 -5.94 6.45
C GLY A 190 -2.71 -5.32 6.21
N ASP A 191 -2.61 -4.04 6.54
CA ASP A 191 -1.35 -3.34 6.53
C ASP A 191 -0.40 -4.01 7.53
N CYS A 192 0.77 -4.40 7.07
CA CYS A 192 1.74 -5.10 7.88
C CYS A 192 3.14 -4.50 7.74
N ALA A 193 3.92 -4.66 8.78
CA ALA A 193 5.35 -4.40 8.77
C ALA A 193 6.06 -5.44 9.63
N SER A 194 7.31 -5.73 9.32
CA SER A 194 8.20 -6.43 10.24
C SER A 194 8.94 -5.42 11.10
N ASN A 195 9.50 -5.86 12.25
CA ASN A 195 10.32 -4.94 12.99
C ASN A 195 11.58 -4.55 12.20
N ALA A 196 11.83 -3.26 12.15
CA ALA A 196 12.99 -2.42 11.89
C ALA A 196 13.96 -2.72 10.74
N THR A 197 14.23 -3.95 10.38
CA THR A 197 15.33 -4.26 9.46
C THR A 197 14.90 -4.97 8.18
N VAL A 198 13.66 -5.42 8.12
CA VAL A 198 13.11 -6.12 6.95
C VAL A 198 11.74 -5.55 6.61
N PRO A 199 11.53 -5.01 5.40
CA PRO A 199 10.21 -4.58 4.94
C PRO A 199 9.23 -5.75 5.04
N GLY A 200 8.07 -5.49 5.62
CA GLY A 200 6.99 -6.38 5.99
C GLY A 200 6.94 -7.77 5.37
N TRP A 201 7.16 -8.79 6.16
CA TRP A 201 6.76 -10.15 5.79
C TRP A 201 5.25 -10.18 5.55
N CYS A 202 4.87 -10.82 4.49
CA CYS A 202 3.51 -10.91 4.00
C CYS A 202 2.54 -11.71 4.86
N GLY A 203 3.01 -12.34 5.92
CA GLY A 203 2.21 -12.95 6.95
C GLY A 203 2.38 -12.16 8.24
N TRP A 204 1.28 -11.79 8.87
CA TRP A 204 1.28 -11.10 10.15
C TRP A 204 0.37 -11.80 11.16
N GLY A 205 0.71 -11.66 12.43
CA GLY A 205 -0.06 -12.16 13.56
C GLY A 205 -0.02 -11.16 14.70
N ASP A 206 -0.72 -11.48 15.80
CA ASP A 206 -0.80 -10.58 16.97
C ASP A 206 0.48 -10.59 17.83
N VAL A 207 1.25 -11.66 17.80
CA VAL A 207 2.43 -11.89 18.67
C VAL A 207 3.70 -12.21 17.87
N SER A 208 3.67 -12.04 16.57
CA SER A 208 4.78 -12.45 15.71
C SER A 208 5.97 -11.49 15.80
N VAL A 209 7.17 -12.06 15.81
CA VAL A 209 8.41 -11.31 15.61
C VAL A 209 8.72 -11.04 14.12
N THR A 210 7.96 -11.64 13.21
CA THR A 210 8.22 -11.60 11.76
C THR A 210 7.25 -10.70 10.99
N GLY A 211 6.06 -10.44 11.53
CA GLY A 211 5.07 -9.54 10.93
C GLY A 211 3.97 -9.18 11.93
N ILE A 212 3.67 -7.92 12.05
CA ILE A 212 2.66 -7.36 12.96
C ILE A 212 1.78 -6.40 12.17
N PHE A 213 0.50 -6.28 12.56
CA PHE A 213 -0.38 -5.27 12.00
C PHE A 213 0.22 -3.87 12.19
N SER A 214 0.26 -3.09 11.13
CA SER A 214 0.96 -1.80 11.15
C SER A 214 0.02 -0.62 10.87
N MET A 215 0.17 0.42 11.67
CA MET A 215 -0.51 1.71 11.50
C MET A 215 0.24 2.55 10.44
N GLN A 216 0.11 2.16 9.17
CA GLN A 216 0.82 2.79 8.04
C GLN A 216 0.29 4.18 7.69
N HIS A 217 -0.91 4.54 8.15
CA HIS A 217 -1.64 5.75 7.80
C HIS A 217 -1.90 6.65 9.00
N GLY A 218 -0.83 7.26 9.53
CA GLY A 218 -0.88 8.08 10.74
C GLY A 218 -1.07 7.20 11.98
N GLN A 219 -2.28 7.22 12.58
CA GLN A 219 -2.63 6.39 13.75
C GLN A 219 -3.62 5.27 13.40
N SER A 220 -3.66 4.87 12.15
CA SER A 220 -4.52 3.79 11.66
C SER A 220 -3.83 2.94 10.60
N GLY A 221 -4.28 1.70 10.47
CA GLY A 221 -3.96 0.79 9.38
C GLY A 221 -5.24 0.31 8.71
N ASN A 222 -5.16 -0.25 7.52
CA ASN A 222 -6.28 -0.82 6.83
C ASN A 222 -6.30 -2.34 7.02
N MET A 223 -7.48 -2.90 7.24
CA MET A 223 -7.68 -4.33 7.46
C MET A 223 -8.89 -4.80 6.63
N GLY A 224 -8.76 -5.98 6.07
CA GLY A 224 -9.83 -6.66 5.36
C GLY A 224 -10.25 -7.92 6.10
N MET A 225 -11.55 -8.13 6.22
CA MET A 225 -12.17 -9.21 6.97
C MET A 225 -12.67 -10.33 6.06
N ALA A 226 -12.88 -11.50 6.63
CA ALA A 226 -13.28 -12.70 5.90
C ALA A 226 -14.70 -12.66 5.30
N ASP A 227 -15.52 -11.70 5.68
CA ASP A 227 -16.81 -11.42 5.04
C ASP A 227 -16.70 -10.48 3.82
N GLY A 228 -15.49 -10.05 3.45
CA GLY A 228 -15.22 -9.18 2.31
C GLY A 228 -15.24 -7.68 2.60
N HIS A 229 -15.60 -7.26 3.81
CA HIS A 229 -15.49 -5.84 4.14
C HIS A 229 -14.04 -5.44 4.47
N ALA A 230 -13.67 -4.20 4.18
CA ALA A 230 -12.40 -3.63 4.57
C ALA A 230 -12.59 -2.22 5.13
N GLY A 231 -11.82 -1.89 6.15
CA GLY A 231 -11.90 -0.61 6.84
C GLY A 231 -10.57 -0.17 7.42
N SER A 232 -10.51 1.11 7.76
CA SER A 232 -9.39 1.67 8.52
C SER A 232 -9.61 1.41 10.01
N ILE A 233 -8.58 0.89 10.68
CA ILE A 233 -8.63 0.46 12.07
C ILE A 233 -7.58 1.21 12.89
N GLY A 234 -8.01 1.86 13.95
CA GLY A 234 -7.13 2.47 14.96
C GLY A 234 -6.86 1.51 16.13
N SER A 235 -5.94 1.88 17.02
CA SER A 235 -5.51 1.05 18.15
C SER A 235 -6.65 0.64 19.09
N GLY A 236 -7.60 1.54 19.35
CA GLY A 236 -8.76 1.21 20.20
C GLY A 236 -9.68 0.16 19.59
N ALA A 237 -9.92 0.21 18.26
CA ALA A 237 -10.72 -0.79 17.57
C ALA A 237 -9.95 -2.13 17.45
N LEU A 238 -8.63 -2.07 17.26
CA LEU A 238 -7.77 -3.25 17.23
C LEU A 238 -7.80 -3.99 18.58
N LYS A 239 -7.69 -3.26 19.69
CA LYS A 239 -7.90 -3.79 21.05
C LYS A 239 -9.28 -4.40 21.22
N GLY A 240 -10.33 -3.74 20.74
CA GLY A 240 -11.71 -4.23 20.78
C GLY A 240 -11.93 -5.54 20.00
N LEU A 241 -11.15 -5.80 18.98
CA LEU A 241 -11.10 -7.09 18.29
C LEU A 241 -10.39 -8.18 19.13
N GLY A 242 -9.51 -7.80 20.04
CA GLY A 242 -8.74 -8.72 20.90
C GLY A 242 -7.28 -8.87 20.48
N PHE A 243 -6.75 -7.95 19.71
CA PHE A 243 -5.31 -7.86 19.42
C PHE A 243 -4.56 -7.21 20.57
N HIS A 244 -3.31 -7.61 20.76
CA HIS A 244 -2.45 -7.15 21.87
C HIS A 244 -1.36 -6.19 21.41
N TYR A 245 -0.98 -6.23 20.13
CA TYR A 245 0.15 -5.48 19.60
C TYR A 245 -0.13 -4.86 18.24
N TYR A 246 0.53 -3.74 17.98
CA TYR A 246 0.61 -3.13 16.65
C TYR A 246 1.95 -2.40 16.49
N LEU A 247 2.28 -2.03 15.25
CA LEU A 247 3.48 -1.28 14.91
C LEU A 247 3.08 0.08 14.33
N LEU A 248 3.72 1.15 14.74
CA LEU A 248 3.65 2.42 14.02
C LEU A 248 4.59 2.41 12.82
N ARG A 249 4.25 3.15 11.77
CA ARG A 249 4.99 3.22 10.50
C ARG A 249 6.49 3.40 10.66
N ASP A 250 6.91 4.27 11.57
CA ASP A 250 8.31 4.63 11.77
C ASP A 250 8.88 4.03 13.07
N SER A 251 8.16 3.08 13.68
CA SER A 251 8.58 2.43 14.92
C SER A 251 9.25 1.10 14.63
N ASN A 252 10.31 0.83 15.36
CA ASN A 252 11.04 -0.42 15.31
C ASN A 252 10.57 -1.44 16.37
N LEU A 253 9.69 -1.01 17.27
CA LEU A 253 9.22 -1.84 18.36
C LEU A 253 7.68 -1.91 18.35
N PRO A 254 7.10 -3.11 18.59
CA PRO A 254 5.68 -3.26 18.78
C PRO A 254 5.20 -2.47 20.00
N ILE A 255 4.00 -1.93 19.88
CA ILE A 255 3.31 -1.22 20.96
C ILE A 255 2.22 -2.16 21.48
N SER A 256 2.24 -2.42 22.78
CA SER A 256 1.18 -3.15 23.48
C SER A 256 -0.05 -2.26 23.67
N ILE A 257 -1.27 -2.84 23.57
CA ILE A 257 -2.56 -2.18 23.74
C ILE A 257 -3.46 -2.83 24.78
#